data_e012f76ee06b5786ab51a7c55130e5cd
#
_entry.id   e012f76ee06b5786ab51a7c55130e5cd
#
_cell.length_a   1.000
_cell.length_b   1.000
_cell.length_c   1.000
_cell.angle_alpha   90.00
_cell.angle_beta   90.00
_cell.angle_gamma   90.00
#
_symmetry.space_group_name_H-M   'P 1'
#
loop_
_entity.id
_entity.type
_entity.pdbx_description
1 polymer ?
#
loop_
_entity_poly.entity_id
_entity_poly.type
_entity_poly.pdbx_seq_one_letter_code
_entity_poly.pdbx_strand_id
1 'polypeptide(L)'
;MQPLFWMGNHLASQLVEISDDLNSLRKPGFWVVFGSFEGNWRLARFARVEQSNLPKSELSWNSISNEDWQSTFDKSAYCSYVERIREKIAAGEVYQVNACRVLSAKNESNPSLLPLAEKILEENPAEFAAYLSFGDIQVASASPERFISLKDGVAISSPIKGTSATEEFLEKDRAENLMIVDLIRNDLSKVAKTGSVTTPRLLDTEAHPGLFHLVSDVRAELSEGKDLVDLLLAMSPPGSVSGAPKSSALKIIKENESPRG
;
A
#
# COMPACT_ATOMS: atom_id res chain seq x y z
N MET A 1 25.09 2.93 -3.63
CA MET A 1 24.07 4.00 -3.58
C MET A 1 23.91 4.45 -2.14
N GLN A 2 23.68 5.75 -1.88
CA GLN A 2 23.50 6.25 -0.52
C GLN A 2 22.09 5.92 -0.04
N PRO A 3 21.90 5.29 1.13
CA PRO A 3 20.59 5.01 1.69
C PRO A 3 19.78 6.28 1.92
N LEU A 4 18.52 6.28 1.48
CA LEU A 4 17.66 7.44 1.46
C LEU A 4 16.19 7.03 1.54
N PHE A 5 15.38 7.85 2.22
CA PHE A 5 13.92 7.78 2.15
C PHE A 5 13.36 9.19 1.99
N TRP A 6 12.35 9.33 1.13
CA TRP A 6 11.62 10.57 0.95
C TRP A 6 10.10 10.29 0.84
N MET A 7 9.30 11.07 1.56
CA MET A 7 7.84 11.06 1.49
C MET A 7 7.28 12.34 2.12
N GLY A 8 6.30 12.98 1.49
CA GLY A 8 5.58 14.11 2.07
C GLY A 8 6.49 15.28 2.49
N ASN A 9 7.50 15.62 1.70
CA ASN A 9 8.53 16.63 2.00
C ASN A 9 9.44 16.30 3.20
N HIS A 10 9.47 15.04 3.65
CA HIS A 10 10.41 14.57 4.64
C HIS A 10 11.49 13.72 3.97
N LEU A 11 12.73 14.12 4.17
CA LEU A 11 13.91 13.42 3.68
C LEU A 11 14.64 12.79 4.86
N ALA A 12 14.78 11.47 4.84
CA ALA A 12 15.58 10.74 5.84
C ALA A 12 16.88 10.23 5.20
N SER A 13 17.97 10.43 5.92
CA SER A 13 19.34 10.07 5.50
C SER A 13 20.17 9.61 6.70
N GLN A 14 21.41 9.19 6.46
CA GLN A 14 22.29 8.63 7.48
C GLN A 14 21.68 7.36 8.10
N LEU A 15 21.68 6.28 7.30
CA LEU A 15 21.23 4.96 7.74
C LEU A 15 22.04 4.49 8.97
N VAL A 16 21.33 4.06 10.02
CA VAL A 16 21.91 3.59 11.29
C VAL A 16 21.77 2.08 11.44
N GLU A 17 20.61 1.54 11.05
CA GLU A 17 20.26 0.15 11.30
C GLU A 17 19.31 -0.36 10.21
N ILE A 18 19.49 -1.62 9.80
CA ILE A 18 18.52 -2.39 8.99
C ILE A 18 18.06 -3.57 9.84
N SER A 19 16.77 -3.90 9.77
CA SER A 19 16.16 -5.04 10.47
C SER A 19 15.03 -5.63 9.63
N ASP A 20 14.75 -6.91 9.83
CA ASP A 20 13.57 -7.63 9.34
C ASP A 20 12.57 -7.95 10.47
N ASP A 21 12.93 -7.65 11.71
CA ASP A 21 12.07 -7.82 12.88
C ASP A 21 11.28 -6.55 13.18
N LEU A 22 9.94 -6.61 13.02
CA LEU A 22 9.02 -5.52 13.36
C LEU A 22 9.17 -4.99 14.79
N ASN A 23 9.61 -5.82 15.75
CA ASN A 23 9.84 -5.38 17.12
C ASN A 23 10.91 -4.30 17.23
N SER A 24 11.76 -4.15 16.21
CA SER A 24 12.73 -3.05 16.14
C SER A 24 12.06 -1.67 16.15
N LEU A 25 10.80 -1.55 15.72
CA LEU A 25 10.02 -0.30 15.77
C LEU A 25 9.77 0.20 17.21
N ARG A 26 9.92 -0.66 18.22
CA ARG A 26 9.83 -0.27 19.65
C ARG A 26 11.05 0.50 20.13
N LYS A 27 12.16 0.46 19.38
CA LYS A 27 13.33 1.29 19.63
C LYS A 27 13.07 2.73 19.17
N PRO A 28 13.53 3.75 19.91
CA PRO A 28 13.35 5.14 19.51
C PRO A 28 14.10 5.47 18.22
N GLY A 29 13.56 6.40 17.44
CA GLY A 29 14.16 6.90 16.21
C GLY A 29 13.17 6.98 15.06
N PHE A 30 13.66 7.43 13.91
CA PHE A 30 12.89 7.48 12.69
C PHE A 30 13.09 6.18 11.90
N TRP A 31 12.04 5.42 11.77
CA TRP A 31 12.01 4.16 11.07
C TRP A 31 11.22 4.25 9.76
N VAL A 32 11.78 3.69 8.73
CA VAL A 32 11.10 3.43 7.46
C VAL A 32 10.77 1.94 7.41
N VAL A 33 9.53 1.63 7.05
CA VAL A 33 9.03 0.26 7.01
C VAL A 33 8.58 -0.06 5.60
N PHE A 34 9.12 -1.14 5.05
CA PHE A 34 8.63 -1.77 3.83
C PHE A 34 8.09 -3.15 4.18
N GLY A 35 6.84 -3.42 3.83
CA GLY A 35 6.19 -4.72 4.03
C GLY A 35 5.72 -5.29 2.69
N SER A 36 6.11 -6.54 2.38
CA SER A 36 5.57 -7.25 1.24
C SER A 36 4.15 -7.75 1.52
N PHE A 37 3.43 -8.11 0.46
CA PHE A 37 2.10 -8.70 0.58
C PHE A 37 2.10 -9.99 1.41
N GLU A 38 3.18 -10.77 1.34
CA GLU A 38 3.36 -12.04 2.07
C GLU A 38 3.75 -11.85 3.53
N GLY A 39 3.91 -10.59 3.99
CA GLY A 39 4.27 -10.28 5.38
C GLY A 39 5.76 -10.34 5.67
N ASN A 40 6.62 -10.24 4.65
CA ASN A 40 8.04 -10.03 4.86
C ASN A 40 8.30 -8.54 5.13
N TRP A 41 9.00 -8.25 6.20
CA TRP A 41 9.26 -6.89 6.63
C TRP A 41 10.72 -6.51 6.42
N ARG A 42 10.95 -5.28 6.01
CA ARG A 42 12.28 -4.67 5.89
C ARG A 42 12.20 -3.28 6.49
N LEU A 43 13.04 -3.02 7.48
CA LEU A 43 13.05 -1.79 8.24
C LEU A 43 14.41 -1.11 8.13
N ALA A 44 14.39 0.21 8.08
CA ALA A 44 15.61 1.01 8.10
C ALA A 44 15.44 2.17 9.09
N ARG A 45 16.39 2.33 10.01
CA ARG A 45 16.44 3.46 10.93
C ARG A 45 17.43 4.50 10.45
N PHE A 46 16.98 5.76 10.40
CA PHE A 46 17.76 6.89 9.95
C PHE A 46 18.02 7.87 11.11
N ALA A 47 19.24 8.44 11.14
CA ALA A 47 19.63 9.41 12.15
C ALA A 47 19.21 10.84 11.82
N ARG A 48 19.08 11.18 10.53
CA ARG A 48 18.75 12.54 10.09
C ARG A 48 17.44 12.53 9.33
N VAL A 49 16.54 13.42 9.75
CA VAL A 49 15.28 13.70 9.05
C VAL A 49 15.14 15.21 8.93
N GLU A 50 14.88 15.69 7.74
CA GLU A 50 14.71 17.10 7.46
C GLU A 50 13.58 17.36 6.47
N GLN A 51 13.04 18.57 6.47
CA GLN A 51 12.11 19.00 5.41
C GLN A 51 12.91 19.30 4.14
N SER A 52 12.60 18.59 3.08
CA SER A 52 13.28 18.73 1.79
C SER A 52 12.41 18.17 0.66
N ASN A 53 12.57 18.70 -0.53
CA ASN A 53 12.09 18.05 -1.74
C ASN A 53 12.88 16.76 -1.98
N LEU A 54 12.36 15.90 -2.86
CA LEU A 54 13.13 14.76 -3.34
C LEU A 54 14.43 15.25 -3.96
N PRO A 55 15.59 14.70 -3.59
CA PRO A 55 16.89 15.08 -4.19
C PRO A 55 16.88 14.85 -5.70
N LYS A 56 17.49 15.77 -6.44
CA LYS A 56 17.65 15.63 -7.88
C LYS A 56 18.70 14.56 -8.20
N SER A 57 18.39 13.72 -9.17
CA SER A 57 19.33 12.75 -9.73
C SER A 57 20.18 13.39 -10.81
N GLU A 58 21.47 13.04 -10.86
CA GLU A 58 22.33 13.37 -12.00
C GLU A 58 22.15 12.39 -13.17
N LEU A 59 21.45 11.27 -12.91
CA LEU A 59 21.17 10.22 -13.89
C LEU A 59 19.79 10.46 -14.51
N SER A 60 19.61 10.01 -15.75
CA SER A 60 18.31 9.94 -16.40
C SER A 60 17.73 8.52 -16.29
N TRP A 61 16.42 8.39 -16.23
CA TRP A 61 15.76 7.10 -16.33
C TRP A 61 15.78 6.57 -17.76
N ASN A 62 16.34 5.39 -17.95
CA ASN A 62 16.29 4.67 -19.21
C ASN A 62 15.07 3.76 -19.23
N SER A 63 14.16 3.99 -20.16
CA SER A 63 12.94 3.18 -20.29
C SER A 63 13.29 1.73 -20.62
N ILE A 64 12.63 0.79 -19.95
CA ILE A 64 12.72 -0.63 -20.24
C ILE A 64 11.77 -0.94 -21.40
N SER A 65 12.26 -1.65 -22.41
CA SER A 65 11.44 -2.05 -23.57
C SER A 65 10.23 -2.89 -23.13
N ASN A 66 9.10 -2.71 -23.77
CA ASN A 66 7.89 -3.51 -23.48
C ASN A 66 8.13 -5.02 -23.66
N GLU A 67 9.05 -5.41 -24.53
CA GLU A 67 9.38 -6.80 -24.84
C GLU A 67 10.20 -7.46 -23.72
N ASP A 68 10.89 -6.68 -22.89
CA ASP A 68 11.72 -7.15 -21.77
C ASP A 68 10.90 -7.48 -20.51
N TRP A 69 9.62 -7.07 -20.46
CA TRP A 69 8.75 -7.35 -19.33
C TRP A 69 8.20 -8.77 -19.38
N GLN A 70 8.41 -9.49 -18.31
CA GLN A 70 7.83 -10.81 -18.06
C GLN A 70 6.62 -10.67 -17.11
N SER A 71 5.61 -11.48 -17.35
CA SER A 71 4.38 -11.51 -16.55
C SER A 71 4.20 -12.88 -15.91
N THR A 72 3.75 -12.92 -14.65
CA THR A 72 3.41 -14.17 -13.96
C THR A 72 2.22 -14.90 -14.59
N PHE A 73 1.39 -14.17 -15.33
CA PHE A 73 0.28 -14.74 -16.10
C PHE A 73 0.31 -14.22 -17.54
N ASP A 74 0.09 -15.10 -18.50
CA ASP A 74 -0.38 -14.69 -19.81
C ASP A 74 -1.88 -14.34 -19.77
N LYS A 75 -2.42 -13.81 -20.88
CA LYS A 75 -3.82 -13.40 -20.95
C LYS A 75 -4.79 -14.55 -20.66
N SER A 76 -4.53 -15.75 -21.20
CA SER A 76 -5.41 -16.91 -21.06
C SER A 76 -5.46 -17.40 -19.62
N ALA A 77 -4.26 -17.55 -18.99
CA ALA A 77 -4.13 -17.97 -17.61
C ALA A 77 -4.78 -16.95 -16.65
N TYR A 78 -4.59 -15.65 -16.91
CA TYR A 78 -5.23 -14.61 -16.09
C TYR A 78 -6.77 -14.62 -16.22
N CYS A 79 -7.31 -14.76 -17.43
CA CYS A 79 -8.74 -14.89 -17.63
C CYS A 79 -9.31 -16.13 -16.93
N SER A 80 -8.61 -17.27 -16.99
CA SER A 80 -9.01 -18.49 -16.29
C SER A 80 -8.98 -18.32 -14.77
N TYR A 81 -8.00 -17.57 -14.25
CA TYR A 81 -7.95 -17.23 -12.82
C TYR A 81 -9.13 -16.35 -12.40
N VAL A 82 -9.44 -15.30 -13.17
CA VAL A 82 -10.60 -14.44 -12.91
C VAL A 82 -11.91 -15.26 -12.93
N GLU A 83 -12.05 -16.21 -13.86
CA GLU A 83 -13.26 -17.04 -13.92
C GLU A 83 -13.41 -17.94 -12.68
N ARG A 84 -12.32 -18.54 -12.19
CA ARG A 84 -12.33 -19.27 -10.90
C ARG A 84 -12.76 -18.38 -9.73
N ILE A 85 -12.31 -17.11 -9.69
CA ILE A 85 -12.75 -16.16 -8.66
C ILE A 85 -14.26 -15.91 -8.78
N ARG A 86 -14.78 -15.73 -10.01
CA ARG A 86 -16.24 -15.54 -10.24
C ARG A 86 -17.06 -16.74 -9.79
N GLU A 87 -16.57 -17.96 -10.01
CA GLU A 87 -17.21 -19.18 -9.50
C GLU A 87 -17.24 -19.19 -7.97
N LYS A 88 -16.14 -18.77 -7.30
CA LYS A 88 -16.10 -18.65 -5.83
C LYS A 88 -17.04 -17.58 -5.29
N ILE A 89 -17.19 -16.46 -5.99
CA ILE A 89 -18.16 -15.42 -5.66
C ILE A 89 -19.59 -15.98 -5.80
N ALA A 90 -19.89 -16.66 -6.91
CA ALA A 90 -21.20 -17.27 -7.14
C ALA A 90 -21.56 -18.34 -6.09
N ALA A 91 -20.55 -19.08 -5.61
CA ALA A 91 -20.70 -20.04 -4.52
C ALA A 91 -20.83 -19.40 -3.11
N GLY A 92 -20.69 -18.07 -2.98
CA GLY A 92 -20.78 -17.36 -1.71
C GLY A 92 -19.55 -17.51 -0.80
N GLU A 93 -18.42 -18.01 -1.32
CA GLU A 93 -17.19 -18.20 -0.55
C GLU A 93 -16.45 -16.88 -0.30
N VAL A 94 -16.60 -15.92 -1.21
CA VAL A 94 -15.93 -14.60 -1.19
C VAL A 94 -16.78 -13.56 -1.89
N TYR A 95 -16.69 -12.30 -1.51
CA TYR A 95 -17.36 -11.18 -2.18
C TYR A 95 -16.49 -10.54 -3.24
N GLN A 96 -15.19 -10.45 -2.96
CA GLN A 96 -14.19 -9.83 -3.84
C GLN A 96 -12.82 -10.46 -3.62
N VAL A 97 -12.06 -10.59 -4.70
CA VAL A 97 -10.62 -10.90 -4.67
C VAL A 97 -9.91 -9.95 -5.62
N ASN A 98 -8.86 -9.29 -5.14
CA ASN A 98 -7.97 -8.52 -5.99
C ASN A 98 -6.99 -9.48 -6.68
N ALA A 99 -7.29 -9.84 -7.92
CA ALA A 99 -6.42 -10.67 -8.75
C ALA A 99 -5.18 -9.87 -9.18
N CYS A 100 -4.00 -10.34 -8.79
CA CYS A 100 -2.73 -9.68 -9.09
C CYS A 100 -1.99 -10.38 -10.23
N ARG A 101 -1.31 -9.57 -11.02
CA ARG A 101 -0.32 -9.98 -12.02
C ARG A 101 0.97 -9.21 -11.76
N VAL A 102 2.05 -9.92 -11.48
CA VAL A 102 3.36 -9.30 -11.29
C VAL A 102 4.07 -9.18 -12.63
N LEU A 103 4.58 -8.00 -12.90
CA LEU A 103 5.46 -7.73 -14.04
C LEU A 103 6.89 -7.56 -13.54
N SER A 104 7.84 -8.20 -14.19
CA SER A 104 9.26 -8.10 -13.87
C SER A 104 10.09 -7.89 -15.11
N ALA A 105 11.15 -7.11 -14.97
CA ALA A 105 12.13 -6.91 -16.03
C ALA A 105 13.53 -6.74 -15.44
N LYS A 106 14.56 -7.08 -16.19
CA LYS A 106 15.94 -6.75 -15.82
C LYS A 106 16.16 -5.25 -15.92
N ASN A 107 16.78 -4.68 -14.91
CA ASN A 107 17.05 -3.25 -14.82
C ASN A 107 18.55 -2.96 -14.74
N GLU A 108 19.31 -3.47 -15.72
CA GLU A 108 20.78 -3.35 -15.74
C GLU A 108 21.27 -1.92 -16.09
N SER A 109 20.45 -1.16 -16.83
CA SER A 109 20.80 0.20 -17.28
C SER A 109 20.46 1.31 -16.29
N ASN A 110 19.73 1.00 -15.20
CA ASN A 110 19.30 1.98 -14.21
C ASN A 110 19.80 1.56 -12.81
N PRO A 111 20.96 2.06 -12.38
CA PRO A 111 21.52 1.71 -11.06
C PRO A 111 20.69 2.30 -9.91
N SER A 112 19.80 3.25 -10.20
CA SER A 112 18.94 3.93 -9.24
C SER A 112 17.53 4.10 -9.77
N LEU A 113 16.53 3.94 -8.89
CA LEU A 113 15.13 4.31 -9.16
C LEU A 113 14.84 5.80 -8.84
N LEU A 114 15.82 6.57 -8.37
CA LEU A 114 15.63 7.99 -8.06
C LEU A 114 15.16 8.80 -9.28
N PRO A 115 15.75 8.65 -10.50
CA PRO A 115 15.24 9.34 -11.69
C PRO A 115 13.81 8.95 -12.05
N LEU A 116 13.43 7.68 -11.82
CA LEU A 116 12.05 7.24 -12.01
C LEU A 116 11.11 7.88 -11.00
N ALA A 117 11.52 7.98 -9.73
CA ALA A 117 10.73 8.65 -8.70
C ALA A 117 10.49 10.13 -9.02
N GLU A 118 11.52 10.85 -9.52
CA GLU A 118 11.38 12.23 -9.99
C GLU A 118 10.33 12.34 -11.11
N LYS A 119 10.45 11.48 -12.11
CA LYS A 119 9.50 11.44 -13.23
C LYS A 119 8.08 11.12 -12.80
N ILE A 120 7.90 10.15 -11.91
CA ILE A 120 6.59 9.78 -11.34
C ILE A 120 5.97 10.98 -10.60
N LEU A 121 6.75 11.68 -9.78
CA LEU A 121 6.27 12.85 -9.03
C LEU A 121 5.86 14.02 -9.94
N GLU A 122 6.56 14.21 -11.05
CA GLU A 122 6.26 15.26 -12.02
C GLU A 122 5.01 14.93 -12.86
N GLU A 123 4.90 13.69 -13.33
CA GLU A 123 3.85 13.28 -14.26
C GLU A 123 2.57 12.77 -13.56
N ASN A 124 2.70 12.24 -12.34
CA ASN A 124 1.60 11.65 -11.57
C ASN A 124 1.74 11.96 -10.07
N PRO A 125 1.57 13.23 -9.66
CA PRO A 125 1.68 13.61 -8.27
C PRO A 125 0.63 12.90 -7.41
N ALA A 126 1.06 12.33 -6.28
CA ALA A 126 0.19 11.63 -5.34
C ALA A 126 0.55 11.97 -3.89
N GLU A 127 -0.45 12.01 -3.01
CA GLU A 127 -0.29 12.45 -1.61
C GLU A 127 0.72 11.59 -0.84
N PHE A 128 0.72 10.27 -1.09
CA PHE A 128 1.61 9.31 -0.44
C PHE A 128 2.72 8.82 -1.37
N ALA A 129 3.12 9.68 -2.32
CA ALA A 129 4.26 9.39 -3.16
C ALA A 129 5.53 9.28 -2.31
N ALA A 130 6.35 8.26 -2.58
CA ALA A 130 7.54 7.96 -1.80
C ALA A 130 8.68 7.43 -2.66
N TYR A 131 9.89 7.72 -2.23
CA TYR A 131 11.11 7.09 -2.69
C TYR A 131 11.85 6.44 -1.52
N LEU A 132 12.34 5.25 -1.72
CA LEU A 132 13.05 4.46 -0.73
C LEU A 132 14.24 3.76 -1.35
N SER A 133 15.40 3.83 -0.69
CA SER A 133 16.61 3.08 -1.06
C SER A 133 17.39 2.71 0.20
N PHE A 134 17.46 1.44 0.55
CA PHE A 134 18.36 0.89 1.56
C PHE A 134 18.57 -0.61 1.36
N GLY A 135 19.75 -1.11 1.76
CA GLY A 135 20.12 -2.51 1.52
C GLY A 135 20.07 -2.85 0.03
N ASP A 136 19.30 -3.87 -0.28
CA ASP A 136 19.04 -4.38 -1.64
C ASP A 136 17.69 -3.90 -2.23
N ILE A 137 16.97 -3.02 -1.51
CA ILE A 137 15.65 -2.53 -1.88
C ILE A 137 15.71 -1.11 -2.42
N GLN A 138 14.99 -0.88 -3.51
CA GLN A 138 14.61 0.44 -3.98
C GLN A 138 13.14 0.43 -4.36
N VAL A 139 12.43 1.49 -3.97
CA VAL A 139 11.00 1.67 -4.30
C VAL A 139 10.78 3.10 -4.78
N ALA A 140 10.08 3.24 -5.90
CA ALA A 140 9.49 4.49 -6.35
C ALA A 140 7.98 4.29 -6.41
N SER A 141 7.22 5.06 -5.65
CA SER A 141 5.77 4.89 -5.48
C SER A 141 5.03 6.21 -5.69
N ALA A 142 3.86 6.13 -6.32
CA ALA A 142 2.88 7.23 -6.44
C ALA A 142 1.53 6.76 -5.86
N SER A 143 1.52 6.34 -4.59
CA SER A 143 0.29 5.88 -3.94
C SER A 143 -0.63 7.06 -3.61
N PRO A 144 -1.91 7.02 -4.04
CA PRO A 144 -2.91 7.98 -3.61
C PRO A 144 -3.55 7.62 -2.26
N GLU A 145 -3.40 6.37 -1.80
CA GLU A 145 -4.15 5.81 -0.68
C GLU A 145 -3.34 5.76 0.60
N ARG A 146 -3.92 6.27 1.70
CA ARG A 146 -3.38 6.13 3.05
C ARG A 146 -3.68 4.74 3.59
N PHE A 147 -2.63 3.93 3.76
CA PHE A 147 -2.78 2.64 4.43
C PHE A 147 -3.20 2.83 5.88
N ILE A 148 -2.39 3.54 6.66
CA ILE A 148 -2.62 3.75 8.08
C ILE A 148 -1.86 4.97 8.60
N SER A 149 -2.45 5.69 9.55
CA SER A 149 -1.74 6.63 10.42
C SER A 149 -2.02 6.28 11.87
N LEU A 150 -1.03 6.46 12.74
CA LEU A 150 -1.17 6.31 14.20
C LEU A 150 -0.58 7.55 14.88
N LYS A 151 -1.41 8.28 15.62
CA LYS A 151 -0.99 9.43 16.40
C LYS A 151 -1.74 9.45 17.72
N ASP A 152 -1.00 9.61 18.82
CA ASP A 152 -1.57 9.70 20.19
C ASP A 152 -2.55 8.55 20.50
N GLY A 153 -2.19 7.32 20.12
CA GLY A 153 -3.01 6.13 20.30
C GLY A 153 -4.22 6.01 19.38
N VAL A 154 -4.41 6.94 18.44
CA VAL A 154 -5.51 6.94 17.46
C VAL A 154 -5.00 6.48 16.10
N ALA A 155 -5.54 5.39 15.59
CA ALA A 155 -5.30 4.87 14.26
C ALA A 155 -6.37 5.35 13.28
N ILE A 156 -5.96 5.73 12.05
CA ILE A 156 -6.85 6.08 10.95
C ILE A 156 -6.37 5.38 9.68
N SER A 157 -7.30 4.77 8.95
CA SER A 157 -7.11 4.24 7.60
C SER A 157 -8.11 4.89 6.66
N SER A 158 -7.68 5.27 5.46
CA SER A 158 -8.51 6.05 4.52
C SER A 158 -8.61 5.34 3.17
N PRO A 159 -9.42 4.28 3.06
CA PRO A 159 -9.55 3.54 1.81
C PRO A 159 -10.20 4.37 0.71
N ILE A 160 -9.68 4.17 -0.50
CA ILE A 160 -10.24 4.71 -1.74
C ILE A 160 -10.90 3.55 -2.51
N LYS A 161 -12.17 3.71 -2.86
CA LYS A 161 -12.87 2.85 -3.82
C LYS A 161 -13.85 3.70 -4.62
N GLY A 162 -13.78 3.58 -5.93
CA GLY A 162 -14.45 4.45 -6.87
C GLY A 162 -13.53 5.59 -7.32
N THR A 163 -13.29 5.62 -8.63
CA THR A 163 -12.55 6.69 -9.32
C THR A 163 -13.36 7.11 -10.51
N SER A 164 -13.60 8.40 -10.66
CA SER A 164 -14.41 8.96 -11.74
C SER A 164 -13.76 10.23 -12.29
N ALA A 165 -14.01 10.54 -13.56
CA ALA A 165 -13.64 11.81 -14.16
C ALA A 165 -14.58 12.95 -13.71
N THR A 166 -15.69 12.64 -13.06
CA THR A 166 -16.69 13.57 -12.51
C THR A 166 -16.95 13.25 -11.04
N GLU A 167 -17.72 14.09 -10.33
CA GLU A 167 -18.15 13.82 -8.96
C GLU A 167 -19.24 12.74 -8.83
N GLU A 168 -19.63 12.13 -9.94
CA GLU A 168 -20.65 11.10 -9.96
C GLU A 168 -19.99 9.70 -9.86
N PHE A 169 -20.49 8.89 -8.93
CA PHE A 169 -20.07 7.52 -8.70
C PHE A 169 -21.23 6.56 -8.90
N LEU A 170 -20.93 5.40 -9.45
CA LEU A 170 -21.91 4.33 -9.60
C LEU A 170 -22.28 3.72 -8.25
N GLU A 171 -23.47 3.12 -8.16
CA GLU A 171 -23.89 2.38 -6.97
C GLU A 171 -22.92 1.25 -6.61
N LYS A 172 -22.31 0.62 -7.62
CA LYS A 172 -21.25 -0.37 -7.45
C LYS A 172 -20.05 0.20 -6.69
N ASP A 173 -19.60 1.41 -7.02
CA ASP A 173 -18.43 2.04 -6.39
C ASP A 173 -18.70 2.31 -4.90
N ARG A 174 -19.93 2.77 -4.60
CA ARG A 174 -20.39 2.98 -3.22
C ARG A 174 -20.45 1.66 -2.43
N ALA A 175 -21.00 0.59 -3.04
CA ALA A 175 -21.05 -0.72 -2.41
C ALA A 175 -19.66 -1.31 -2.16
N GLU A 176 -18.72 -1.17 -3.10
CA GLU A 176 -17.33 -1.59 -2.93
C GLU A 176 -16.63 -0.81 -1.82
N ASN A 177 -16.84 0.52 -1.72
CA ASN A 177 -16.26 1.32 -0.65
C ASN A 177 -16.79 0.88 0.72
N LEU A 178 -18.11 0.70 0.88
CA LEU A 178 -18.74 0.21 2.12
C LEU A 178 -18.19 -1.16 2.55
N MET A 179 -18.00 -2.07 1.61
CA MET A 179 -17.43 -3.40 1.89
C MET A 179 -15.98 -3.30 2.41
N ILE A 180 -15.15 -2.44 1.82
CA ILE A 180 -13.77 -2.25 2.29
C ILE A 180 -13.72 -1.51 3.62
N VAL A 181 -14.59 -0.55 3.86
CA VAL A 181 -14.75 0.11 5.16
C VAL A 181 -15.05 -0.94 6.25
N ASP A 182 -15.98 -1.85 6.00
CA ASP A 182 -16.34 -2.89 6.98
C ASP A 182 -15.15 -3.86 7.22
N LEU A 183 -14.42 -4.21 6.17
CA LEU A 183 -13.21 -5.02 6.29
C LEU A 183 -12.14 -4.34 7.16
N ILE A 184 -11.90 -3.05 6.95
CA ILE A 184 -10.94 -2.26 7.74
C ILE A 184 -11.40 -2.10 9.18
N ARG A 185 -12.70 -1.89 9.41
CA ARG A 185 -13.29 -1.87 10.75
C ARG A 185 -13.04 -3.19 11.49
N ASN A 186 -13.23 -4.31 10.81
CA ASN A 186 -12.93 -5.64 11.37
C ASN A 186 -11.44 -5.77 11.71
N ASP A 187 -10.52 -5.37 10.83
CA ASP A 187 -9.09 -5.46 11.08
C ASP A 187 -8.65 -4.59 12.26
N LEU A 188 -9.09 -3.33 12.30
CA LEU A 188 -8.82 -2.42 13.40
C LEU A 188 -9.40 -2.93 14.73
N SER A 189 -10.57 -3.58 14.71
CA SER A 189 -11.21 -4.09 15.93
C SER A 189 -10.37 -5.10 16.71
N LYS A 190 -9.42 -5.77 16.05
CA LYS A 190 -8.50 -6.74 16.67
C LYS A 190 -7.53 -6.10 17.67
N VAL A 191 -7.26 -4.80 17.51
CA VAL A 191 -6.30 -4.05 18.31
C VAL A 191 -6.90 -2.80 18.95
N ALA A 192 -8.15 -2.49 18.63
CA ALA A 192 -8.85 -1.31 19.10
C ALA A 192 -9.54 -1.53 20.45
N LYS A 193 -9.65 -0.45 21.22
CA LYS A 193 -10.50 -0.38 22.39
C LYS A 193 -11.95 -0.65 22.01
N THR A 194 -12.63 -1.49 22.77
CA THR A 194 -14.03 -1.86 22.51
C THR A 194 -14.91 -0.62 22.37
N GLY A 195 -15.66 -0.55 21.28
CA GLY A 195 -16.58 0.57 20.98
C GLY A 195 -15.89 1.82 20.39
N SER A 196 -14.58 1.83 20.19
CA SER A 196 -13.86 3.01 19.65
C SER A 196 -13.80 3.07 18.12
N VAL A 197 -14.10 1.96 17.43
CA VAL A 197 -14.05 1.92 15.97
C VAL A 197 -15.23 2.72 15.38
N THR A 198 -14.92 3.79 14.68
CA THR A 198 -15.89 4.71 14.06
C THR A 198 -15.54 4.98 12.61
N THR A 199 -16.50 5.52 11.87
CA THR A 199 -16.32 5.95 10.48
C THR A 199 -16.72 7.42 10.38
N PRO A 200 -15.83 8.36 10.77
CA PRO A 200 -16.16 9.79 10.84
C PRO A 200 -16.43 10.40 9.48
N ARG A 201 -15.89 9.83 8.42
CA ARG A 201 -16.12 10.22 7.02
C ARG A 201 -16.49 8.97 6.23
N LEU A 202 -17.61 8.99 5.53
CA LEU A 202 -18.13 7.85 4.77
C LEU A 202 -18.60 8.30 3.39
N LEU A 203 -18.02 7.70 2.34
CA LEU A 203 -18.39 7.93 0.94
C LEU A 203 -18.25 9.41 0.51
N ASP A 204 -17.24 10.09 1.03
CA ASP A 204 -16.93 11.46 0.63
C ASP A 204 -16.18 11.50 -0.70
N THR A 205 -16.39 12.57 -1.46
CA THR A 205 -15.69 12.81 -2.71
C THR A 205 -14.46 13.68 -2.47
N GLU A 206 -13.30 13.21 -2.90
CA GLU A 206 -12.05 13.98 -2.93
C GLU A 206 -11.63 14.27 -4.37
N ALA A 207 -11.33 15.54 -4.64
CA ALA A 207 -10.79 15.98 -5.92
C ALA A 207 -9.28 15.74 -5.99
N HIS A 208 -8.83 15.09 -7.06
CA HIS A 208 -7.44 14.89 -7.41
C HIS A 208 -7.16 15.47 -8.80
N PRO A 209 -5.91 15.70 -9.19
CA PRO A 209 -5.61 16.21 -10.52
C PRO A 209 -6.22 15.32 -11.62
N GLY A 210 -7.26 15.85 -12.30
CA GLY A 210 -7.93 15.18 -13.42
C GLY A 210 -8.96 14.11 -13.07
N LEU A 211 -9.24 13.84 -11.77
CA LEU A 211 -10.23 12.84 -11.36
C LEU A 211 -10.74 13.06 -9.93
N PHE A 212 -11.78 12.31 -9.56
CA PHE A 212 -12.37 12.30 -8.23
C PHE A 212 -12.28 10.89 -7.65
N HIS A 213 -12.03 10.82 -6.33
CA HIS A 213 -12.03 9.56 -5.57
C HIS A 213 -13.17 9.54 -4.55
N LEU A 214 -13.75 8.36 -4.35
CA LEU A 214 -14.68 8.10 -3.26
C LEU A 214 -13.88 7.55 -2.07
N VAL A 215 -13.80 8.33 -1.00
CA VAL A 215 -12.95 8.09 0.16
C VAL A 215 -13.78 7.94 1.42
N SER A 216 -13.35 7.06 2.30
CA SER A 216 -13.90 6.92 3.65
C SER A 216 -12.77 6.88 4.67
N ASP A 217 -13.03 7.34 5.91
CA ASP A 217 -12.09 7.22 7.02
C ASP A 217 -12.62 6.23 8.05
N VAL A 218 -11.78 5.29 8.45
CA VAL A 218 -12.04 4.40 9.59
C VAL A 218 -11.06 4.75 10.69
N ARG A 219 -11.59 5.13 11.85
CA ARG A 219 -10.83 5.59 13.02
C ARG A 219 -11.03 4.62 14.18
N ALA A 220 -9.96 4.37 14.94
CA ALA A 220 -10.00 3.56 16.15
C ALA A 220 -9.02 4.08 17.20
N GLU A 221 -9.33 3.92 18.49
CA GLU A 221 -8.38 4.07 19.58
C GLU A 221 -7.76 2.72 19.90
N LEU A 222 -6.43 2.65 19.99
CA LEU A 222 -5.76 1.40 20.35
C LEU A 222 -6.09 1.01 21.80
N SER A 223 -6.23 -0.29 22.03
CA SER A 223 -6.33 -0.84 23.39
C SER A 223 -5.06 -0.61 24.16
N GLU A 224 -5.16 -0.58 25.49
CA GLU A 224 -3.99 -0.49 26.37
C GLU A 224 -2.98 -1.62 26.08
N GLY A 225 -1.71 -1.27 26.03
CA GLY A 225 -0.62 -2.20 25.71
C GLY A 225 -0.47 -2.55 24.22
N LYS A 226 -1.32 -2.03 23.31
CA LYS A 226 -1.19 -2.17 21.88
C LYS A 226 -0.39 -1.01 21.27
N ASP A 227 0.46 -1.33 20.31
CA ASP A 227 1.34 -0.37 19.64
C ASP A 227 1.28 -0.44 18.11
N LEU A 228 2.18 0.28 17.44
CA LEU A 228 2.28 0.29 15.99
C LEU A 228 2.56 -1.11 15.40
N VAL A 229 3.32 -1.95 16.10
CA VAL A 229 3.64 -3.31 15.64
C VAL A 229 2.37 -4.17 15.60
N ASP A 230 1.58 -4.15 16.68
CA ASP A 230 0.29 -4.85 16.74
C ASP A 230 -0.65 -4.37 15.62
N LEU A 231 -0.68 -3.05 15.40
CA LEU A 231 -1.53 -2.44 14.38
C LEU A 231 -1.12 -2.87 12.97
N LEU A 232 0.17 -2.85 12.64
CA LEU A 232 0.69 -3.31 11.34
C LEU A 232 0.35 -4.78 11.09
N LEU A 233 0.52 -5.63 12.10
CA LEU A 233 0.19 -7.06 12.00
C LEU A 233 -1.32 -7.31 11.82
N ALA A 234 -2.17 -6.54 12.48
CA ALA A 234 -3.62 -6.66 12.36
C ALA A 234 -4.14 -6.21 10.99
N MET A 235 -3.51 -5.18 10.41
CA MET A 235 -3.94 -4.56 9.16
C MET A 235 -3.32 -5.20 7.91
N SER A 236 -2.19 -5.92 8.03
CA SER A 236 -1.47 -6.51 6.89
C SER A 236 -1.97 -7.93 6.54
N PRO A 237 -2.01 -8.29 5.24
CA PRO A 237 -1.98 -7.36 4.12
C PRO A 237 -3.22 -6.46 4.08
N PRO A 238 -3.13 -5.25 3.45
CA PRO A 238 -4.27 -4.34 3.36
C PRO A 238 -5.50 -4.96 2.71
N GLY A 239 -6.69 -4.66 3.24
CA GLY A 239 -7.96 -5.13 2.69
C GLY A 239 -8.18 -4.70 1.25
N SER A 240 -7.81 -3.46 0.92
CA SER A 240 -7.96 -2.86 -0.42
C SER A 240 -7.19 -3.59 -1.52
N VAL A 241 -6.12 -4.34 -1.18
CA VAL A 241 -5.30 -5.12 -2.12
C VAL A 241 -5.44 -6.64 -1.98
N SER A 242 -6.30 -7.12 -1.06
CA SER A 242 -6.57 -8.55 -0.86
C SER A 242 -7.98 -8.95 -1.30
N GLY A 243 -8.99 -8.62 -0.53
CA GLY A 243 -10.40 -8.92 -0.81
C GLY A 243 -11.20 -9.22 0.45
N ALA A 244 -12.46 -9.54 0.28
CA ALA A 244 -13.43 -9.74 1.38
C ALA A 244 -14.26 -11.02 1.21
N PRO A 245 -14.43 -11.85 2.27
CA PRO A 245 -13.73 -11.82 3.55
C PRO A 245 -12.23 -12.06 3.40
N LYS A 246 -11.38 -11.37 4.16
CA LYS A 246 -9.92 -11.39 3.99
C LYS A 246 -9.33 -12.81 4.00
N SER A 247 -9.71 -13.65 4.95
CA SER A 247 -9.20 -15.03 5.06
C SER A 247 -9.50 -15.88 3.84
N SER A 248 -10.72 -15.80 3.31
CA SER A 248 -11.13 -16.52 2.09
C SER A 248 -10.38 -15.99 0.86
N ALA A 249 -10.30 -14.66 0.73
CA ALA A 249 -9.58 -14.03 -0.37
C ALA A 249 -8.08 -14.41 -0.38
N LEU A 250 -7.41 -14.35 0.77
CA LEU A 250 -6.00 -14.74 0.90
C LEU A 250 -5.76 -16.22 0.56
N LYS A 251 -6.69 -17.11 0.91
CA LYS A 251 -6.61 -18.52 0.53
C LYS A 251 -6.66 -18.68 -0.99
N ILE A 252 -7.63 -18.03 -1.66
CA ILE A 252 -7.77 -18.08 -3.13
C ILE A 252 -6.54 -17.52 -3.81
N ILE A 253 -6.01 -16.38 -3.33
CA ILE A 253 -4.78 -15.77 -3.84
C ILE A 253 -3.62 -16.74 -3.73
N LYS A 254 -3.38 -17.31 -2.55
CA LYS A 254 -2.27 -18.25 -2.31
C LYS A 254 -2.33 -19.51 -3.19
N GLU A 255 -3.53 -19.99 -3.52
CA GLU A 255 -3.75 -21.17 -4.35
C GLU A 255 -3.51 -20.90 -5.84
N ASN A 256 -3.57 -19.64 -6.29
CA ASN A 256 -3.59 -19.31 -7.70
C ASN A 256 -2.47 -18.36 -8.15
N GLU A 257 -1.84 -17.62 -7.26
CA GLU A 257 -0.80 -16.64 -7.61
C GLU A 257 0.58 -17.08 -7.13
N SER A 258 1.61 -16.62 -7.85
CA SER A 258 2.97 -16.55 -7.33
C SER A 258 3.08 -15.45 -6.29
N PRO A 259 4.11 -15.43 -5.42
CA PRO A 259 4.34 -14.32 -4.52
C PRO A 259 4.31 -12.98 -5.23
N ARG A 260 3.69 -11.99 -4.58
CA ARG A 260 3.54 -10.64 -5.14
C ARG A 260 4.77 -9.76 -4.90
N GLY A 261 5.55 -10.09 -3.84
CA GLY A 261 6.75 -9.36 -3.43
C GLY A 261 6.51 -8.26 -2.40
#